data_ab0c9b86ecf8a80b50f216fb9fb4e331
#
_entry.id   ab0c9b86ecf8a80b50f216fb9fb4e331
#
_cell.length_a   1.000
_cell.length_b   1.000
_cell.length_c   1.000
_cell.angle_alpha   90.00
_cell.angle_beta   90.00
_cell.angle_gamma   90.00
#
_symmetry.space_group_name_H-M   'P 1'
#
loop_
_entity.id
_entity.type
_entity.pdbx_description
1 polymer ?
#
loop_
_entity_poly.entity_id
_entity_poly.type
_entity_poly.pdbx_seq_one_letter_code
_entity_poly.pdbx_strand_id
1 'polypeptide(L)'
;MQQHLLVGTLAIACLVGSIGSADCDKLCDRDWWKTATAADVQAELDAGAEVTARDQYGSTPLHEAAGNGSAEGIQALLDAGADPKVKDGLNKEPWLYAQFNKKLKYVEDYWPLLIRSIN
;
A
#
# COMPACT_ATOMS: atom_id res chain seq x y z
N MET A 1 -28.29 -3.34 -29.66
CA MET A 1 -28.17 -3.21 -28.91
C MET A 1 -28.04 -3.10 -27.82
N GLN A 2 -27.87 -3.17 -27.75
CA GLN A 2 -27.86 -3.14 -26.76
C GLN A 2 -27.20 -3.12 -26.07
N GLN A 3 -26.74 -3.46 -26.28
CA GLN A 3 -26.11 -3.63 -25.55
C GLN A 3 -25.50 -2.87 -25.05
N HIS A 4 -25.35 -2.59 -25.42
CA HIS A 4 -24.77 -1.92 -24.82
C HIS A 4 -24.98 -1.52 -23.74
N LEU A 5 -25.37 -1.69 -23.79
CA LEU A 5 -25.78 -1.49 -22.70
C LEU A 5 -25.16 -1.95 -21.64
N LEU A 6 -25.15 -2.81 -21.76
CA LEU A 6 -24.51 -3.51 -20.82
C LEU A 6 -23.30 -2.91 -20.40
N VAL A 7 -22.71 -2.33 -21.19
CA VAL A 7 -21.49 -1.66 -20.93
C VAL A 7 -21.56 -0.70 -19.79
N GLY A 8 -22.58 0.08 -19.79
CA GLY A 8 -22.71 1.06 -18.73
C GLY A 8 -22.76 0.45 -17.37
N THR A 9 -23.30 -0.72 -17.30
CA THR A 9 -23.43 -1.31 -15.99
C THR A 9 -22.12 -1.67 -15.39
N LEU A 10 -21.15 -2.01 -16.20
CA LEU A 10 -19.85 -2.26 -15.64
C LEU A 10 -19.26 -1.06 -15.00
N ALA A 11 -19.41 0.06 -15.62
CA ALA A 11 -18.89 1.28 -15.06
C ALA A 11 -19.51 1.55 -13.71
N ILE A 12 -20.76 1.26 -13.59
CA ILE A 12 -21.44 1.47 -12.33
C ILE A 12 -20.83 0.63 -11.23
N ALA A 13 -20.55 -0.60 -11.56
CA ALA A 13 -19.96 -1.47 -10.57
C ALA A 13 -18.64 -0.91 -10.08
N CYS A 14 -17.86 -0.39 -10.98
CA CYS A 14 -16.60 0.19 -10.58
C CYS A 14 -16.77 1.38 -9.67
N LEU A 15 -17.77 2.17 -9.95
CA LEU A 15 -18.02 3.33 -9.11
C LEU A 15 -18.37 2.92 -7.70
N VAL A 16 -19.14 1.86 -7.59
CA VAL A 16 -19.50 1.40 -6.27
C VAL A 16 -18.25 1.02 -5.49
N GLY A 17 -17.37 0.32 -6.15
CA GLY A 17 -16.13 -0.04 -5.52
C GLY A 17 -15.34 1.16 -5.10
N SER A 18 -15.33 2.18 -5.93
CA SER A 18 -14.53 3.34 -5.62
C SER A 18 -15.10 4.16 -4.48
N ILE A 19 -16.37 4.03 -4.22
CA ILE A 19 -16.95 4.76 -3.10
C ILE A 19 -16.28 4.37 -1.81
N GLY A 20 -15.99 3.10 -1.66
CA GLY A 20 -15.32 2.68 -0.46
C GLY A 20 -13.83 2.89 -0.52
N SER A 21 -13.39 3.52 -1.57
CA SER A 21 -11.96 3.64 -1.81
C SER A 21 -11.24 4.53 -0.85
N ALA A 22 -11.95 5.21 0.01
CA ALA A 22 -11.29 5.92 1.08
C ALA A 22 -10.51 4.91 1.91
N ASP A 23 -10.95 3.68 1.86
CA ASP A 23 -10.29 2.61 2.58
C ASP A 23 -9.08 2.11 1.81
N CYS A 24 -8.16 1.61 2.55
CA CYS A 24 -6.89 1.16 2.02
C CYS A 24 -6.92 -0.28 1.50
N ASP A 25 -8.03 -0.97 1.68
CA ASP A 25 -8.22 -2.34 1.21
C ASP A 25 -7.05 -3.26 1.59
N LYS A 26 -6.66 -4.13 0.67
CA LYS A 26 -5.61 -5.12 0.95
C LYS A 26 -4.27 -4.48 1.28
N LEU A 27 -3.98 -3.35 0.68
CA LEU A 27 -2.69 -2.73 0.92
C LEU A 27 -2.54 -2.19 2.35
N CYS A 28 -3.64 -2.06 3.07
CA CYS A 28 -3.59 -1.70 4.48
C CYS A 28 -3.94 -2.88 5.39
N ASP A 29 -4.03 -4.06 4.83
CA ASP A 29 -4.34 -5.25 5.61
C ASP A 29 -3.04 -5.90 6.06
N ARG A 30 -2.81 -5.85 7.36
CA ARG A 30 -1.59 -6.40 7.96
C ARG A 30 -1.41 -7.88 7.61
N ASP A 31 -2.48 -8.65 7.66
CA ASP A 31 -2.37 -10.08 7.40
C ASP A 31 -2.05 -10.37 5.95
N TRP A 32 -2.56 -9.56 5.04
CA TRP A 32 -2.24 -9.71 3.63
C TRP A 32 -0.74 -9.54 3.40
N TRP A 33 -0.13 -8.56 4.07
CA TRP A 33 1.29 -8.29 3.90
C TRP A 33 2.18 -9.41 4.39
N LYS A 34 1.67 -10.28 5.25
CA LYS A 34 2.49 -11.39 5.76
C LYS A 34 2.92 -12.33 4.65
N THR A 35 2.15 -12.44 3.58
CA THR A 35 2.45 -13.35 2.48
C THR A 35 2.54 -12.66 1.12
N ALA A 36 2.26 -11.37 1.05
CA ALA A 36 2.25 -10.66 -0.23
C ALA A 36 3.65 -10.57 -0.81
N THR A 37 3.73 -10.76 -2.12
CA THR A 37 4.97 -10.59 -2.86
C THR A 37 4.92 -9.27 -3.61
N ALA A 38 6.05 -8.88 -4.21
CA ALA A 38 6.07 -7.68 -5.05
C ALA A 38 5.07 -7.80 -6.19
N ALA A 39 4.91 -9.00 -6.74
CA ALA A 39 3.95 -9.22 -7.82
C ALA A 39 2.52 -9.00 -7.33
N ASP A 40 2.22 -9.44 -6.11
CA ASP A 40 0.90 -9.22 -5.54
C ASP A 40 0.63 -7.73 -5.35
N VAL A 41 1.62 -6.99 -4.88
CA VAL A 41 1.51 -5.55 -4.72
C VAL A 41 1.25 -4.89 -6.06
N GLN A 42 2.01 -5.29 -7.08
CA GLN A 42 1.85 -4.72 -8.41
C GLN A 42 0.46 -5.02 -8.97
N ALA A 43 -0.06 -6.20 -8.72
CA ALA A 43 -1.40 -6.56 -9.17
C ALA A 43 -2.46 -5.66 -8.54
N GLU A 44 -2.32 -5.35 -7.25
CA GLU A 44 -3.25 -4.44 -6.59
C GLU A 44 -3.16 -3.03 -7.16
N LEU A 45 -1.93 -2.58 -7.42
CA LEU A 45 -1.73 -1.25 -7.99
C LEU A 45 -2.31 -1.18 -9.41
N ASP A 46 -2.11 -2.23 -10.20
CA ASP A 46 -2.66 -2.28 -11.56
C ASP A 46 -4.19 -2.30 -11.53
N ALA A 47 -4.76 -2.83 -10.47
CA ALA A 47 -6.21 -2.85 -10.30
C ALA A 47 -6.77 -1.53 -9.78
N GLY A 48 -5.91 -0.55 -9.55
CA GLY A 48 -6.34 0.78 -9.15
C GLY A 48 -6.19 1.11 -7.69
N ALA A 49 -5.47 0.28 -6.93
CA ALA A 49 -5.26 0.58 -5.51
C ALA A 49 -4.41 1.85 -5.35
N GLU A 50 -4.70 2.61 -4.32
CA GLU A 50 -4.06 3.90 -4.08
C GLU A 50 -2.94 3.77 -3.06
N VAL A 51 -1.74 4.17 -3.44
CA VAL A 51 -0.62 4.12 -2.50
C VAL A 51 -0.73 5.18 -1.42
N THR A 52 -1.59 6.17 -1.61
CA THR A 52 -1.77 7.25 -0.64
C THR A 52 -2.99 7.06 0.24
N ALA A 53 -3.73 5.97 0.05
CA ALA A 53 -4.91 5.71 0.86
C ALA A 53 -4.53 5.54 2.33
N ARG A 54 -5.45 5.87 3.21
CA ARG A 54 -5.23 5.73 4.65
C ARG A 54 -6.36 4.92 5.26
N ASP A 55 -6.02 4.12 6.24
CA ASP A 55 -7.05 3.40 6.98
C ASP A 55 -7.56 4.25 8.13
N GLN A 56 -8.37 3.66 8.99
CA GLN A 56 -8.99 4.38 10.10
C GLN A 56 -7.98 4.86 11.14
N TYR A 57 -6.78 4.34 11.12
CA TYR A 57 -5.72 4.74 12.03
C TYR A 57 -4.74 5.72 11.39
N GLY A 58 -5.02 6.13 10.17
CA GLY A 58 -4.13 7.02 9.45
C GLY A 58 -2.95 6.32 8.80
N SER A 59 -2.90 4.99 8.85
CA SER A 59 -1.83 4.23 8.23
C SER A 59 -2.00 4.17 6.73
N THR A 60 -0.89 4.22 6.02
CA THR A 60 -0.88 4.05 4.56
C THR A 60 -0.36 2.66 4.21
N PRO A 61 -0.49 2.25 2.95
CA PRO A 61 0.11 0.99 2.53
C PRO A 61 1.57 0.85 2.92
N LEU A 62 2.32 1.93 2.83
CA LEU A 62 3.74 1.89 3.15
C LEU A 62 4.00 1.61 4.63
N HIS A 63 3.15 2.10 5.52
CA HIS A 63 3.24 1.78 6.94
C HIS A 63 3.06 0.29 7.17
N GLU A 64 2.04 -0.30 6.54
CA GLU A 64 1.77 -1.72 6.72
C GLU A 64 2.86 -2.58 6.09
N ALA A 65 3.31 -2.19 4.91
CA ALA A 65 4.40 -2.90 4.26
C ALA A 65 5.68 -2.84 5.09
N ALA A 66 5.98 -1.69 5.64
CA ALA A 66 7.18 -1.53 6.45
C ALA A 66 7.14 -2.44 7.67
N GLY A 67 6.00 -2.56 8.30
CA GLY A 67 5.87 -3.37 9.51
C GLY A 67 5.73 -4.86 9.25
N ASN A 68 5.20 -5.25 8.13
CA ASN A 68 4.81 -6.65 7.89
C ASN A 68 5.21 -7.22 6.54
N GLY A 69 5.60 -6.38 5.59
CA GLY A 69 5.89 -6.81 4.22
C GLY A 69 7.34 -7.15 3.98
N SER A 70 7.64 -7.48 2.75
CA SER A 70 9.01 -7.77 2.31
C SER A 70 9.68 -6.50 1.78
N ALA A 71 11.01 -6.55 1.67
CA ALA A 71 11.75 -5.43 1.10
C ALA A 71 11.30 -5.15 -0.33
N GLU A 72 11.00 -6.20 -1.10
CA GLU A 72 10.54 -6.04 -2.47
C GLU A 72 9.16 -5.38 -2.54
N GLY A 73 8.28 -5.72 -1.59
CA GLY A 73 6.97 -5.09 -1.52
C GLY A 73 7.07 -3.62 -1.17
N ILE A 74 7.95 -3.28 -0.24
CA ILE A 74 8.22 -1.90 0.13
C ILE A 74 8.72 -1.12 -1.08
N GLN A 75 9.66 -1.71 -1.82
CA GLN A 75 10.21 -1.05 -2.99
C GLN A 75 9.14 -0.83 -4.07
N ALA A 76 8.25 -1.80 -4.24
CA ALA A 76 7.16 -1.66 -5.21
C ALA A 76 6.28 -0.45 -4.88
N LEU A 77 5.99 -0.25 -3.60
CA LEU A 77 5.20 0.91 -3.20
C LEU A 77 5.95 2.22 -3.41
N LEU A 78 7.24 2.24 -3.08
CA LEU A 78 8.05 3.44 -3.28
C LEU A 78 8.14 3.79 -4.77
N ASP A 79 8.30 2.78 -5.62
CA ASP A 79 8.35 3.00 -7.06
C ASP A 79 7.02 3.50 -7.60
N ALA A 80 5.93 3.16 -6.94
CA ALA A 80 4.61 3.63 -7.32
C ALA A 80 4.29 5.02 -6.77
N GLY A 81 5.22 5.63 -6.05
CA GLY A 81 5.06 6.99 -5.58
C GLY A 81 4.64 7.14 -4.13
N ALA A 82 4.71 6.08 -3.33
CA ALA A 82 4.40 6.20 -1.91
C ALA A 82 5.37 7.15 -1.23
N ASP A 83 4.85 7.97 -0.31
CA ASP A 83 5.66 8.95 0.40
C ASP A 83 6.25 8.31 1.66
N PRO A 84 7.57 8.16 1.73
CA PRO A 84 8.20 7.53 2.90
C PRO A 84 8.18 8.42 4.15
N LYS A 85 7.81 9.67 4.01
CA LYS A 85 7.78 10.61 5.14
C LYS A 85 6.40 10.77 5.75
N VAL A 86 5.40 10.11 5.19
CA VAL A 86 4.04 10.28 5.66
C VAL A 86 3.91 9.74 7.08
N LYS A 87 3.17 10.46 7.90
CA LYS A 87 2.96 10.07 9.30
C LYS A 87 1.56 9.50 9.50
N ASP A 88 1.48 8.45 10.29
CA ASP A 88 0.19 7.85 10.62
C ASP A 88 -0.48 8.60 11.78
N GLY A 89 -1.57 8.04 12.30
CA GLY A 89 -2.29 8.65 13.40
C GLY A 89 -1.51 8.75 14.69
N LEU A 90 -0.42 8.01 14.81
CA LEU A 90 0.48 8.10 15.97
C LEU A 90 1.70 8.96 15.68
N ASN A 91 1.65 9.70 14.58
CA ASN A 91 2.73 10.62 14.17
C ASN A 91 4.03 9.89 13.85
N LYS A 92 3.93 8.68 13.31
CA LYS A 92 5.09 7.84 12.99
C LYS A 92 5.24 7.65 11.49
N GLU A 93 6.48 7.68 11.04
CA GLU A 93 6.82 7.41 9.65
C GLU A 93 7.00 5.91 9.43
N PRO A 94 6.85 5.43 8.19
CA PRO A 94 6.94 3.99 7.91
C PRO A 94 8.23 3.33 8.38
N TRP A 95 9.37 4.01 8.25
CA TRP A 95 10.65 3.38 8.60
C TRP A 95 10.71 2.98 10.08
N LEU A 96 9.93 3.65 10.94
CA LEU A 96 9.91 3.29 12.36
C LEU A 96 9.35 1.89 12.57
N TYR A 97 8.40 1.50 11.74
CA TYR A 97 7.86 0.14 11.82
C TYR A 97 8.78 -0.89 11.21
N ALA A 98 9.56 -0.49 10.21
CA ALA A 98 10.47 -1.40 9.55
C ALA A 98 11.52 -1.97 10.50
N GLN A 99 11.89 -1.22 11.51
CA GLN A 99 12.88 -1.67 12.48
C GLN A 99 12.46 -2.93 13.21
N PHE A 100 11.18 -3.16 13.32
CA PHE A 100 10.65 -4.31 14.05
C PHE A 100 10.15 -5.41 13.13
N ASN A 101 10.31 -5.24 11.84
CA ASN A 101 9.83 -6.21 10.87
C ASN A 101 10.85 -7.34 10.73
N LYS A 102 10.45 -8.52 11.13
CA LYS A 102 11.35 -9.67 11.12
C LYS A 102 11.80 -10.11 9.74
N LYS A 103 11.08 -9.71 8.71
CA LYS A 103 11.45 -10.03 7.33
C LYS A 103 12.60 -9.15 6.84
N LEU A 104 12.77 -7.99 7.45
CA LEU A 104 13.80 -7.04 7.08
C LEU A 104 14.97 -7.23 8.05
N LYS A 105 15.82 -8.19 7.73
CA LYS A 105 16.86 -8.61 8.66
C LYS A 105 18.06 -7.67 8.73
N TYR A 106 18.27 -6.95 7.66
CA TYR A 106 19.45 -6.09 7.57
C TYR A 106 19.01 -4.67 7.27
N VAL A 107 19.89 -3.74 7.61
CA VAL A 107 19.62 -2.33 7.35
C VAL A 107 19.32 -2.10 5.87
N GLU A 108 19.98 -2.84 4.99
CA GLU A 108 19.78 -2.68 3.56
C GLU A 108 18.33 -2.93 3.14
N ASP A 109 17.62 -3.77 3.87
CA ASP A 109 16.25 -4.11 3.52
C ASP A 109 15.30 -2.93 3.66
N TYR A 110 15.55 -2.05 4.62
CA TYR A 110 14.69 -0.89 4.80
C TYR A 110 15.44 0.42 4.57
N TRP A 111 16.67 0.32 4.07
CA TRP A 111 17.47 1.48 3.75
C TRP A 111 16.74 2.49 2.84
N PRO A 112 16.00 2.03 1.81
CA PRO A 112 15.29 2.98 0.97
C PRO A 112 14.31 3.84 1.75
N LEU A 113 13.64 3.28 2.75
CA LEU A 113 12.72 4.05 3.58
C LEU A 113 13.49 5.06 4.42
N LEU A 114 14.57 4.61 5.03
CA LEU A 114 15.35 5.46 5.91
C LEU A 114 15.96 6.64 5.15
N ILE A 115 16.60 6.35 4.04
CA ILE A 115 17.25 7.40 3.24
C ILE A 115 16.23 8.41 2.75
N ARG A 116 15.10 7.95 2.25
CA ARG A 116 14.09 8.87 1.74
C ARG A 116 13.43 9.68 2.84
N SER A 117 13.36 9.14 4.04
CA SER A 117 12.73 9.87 5.14
C SER A 117 13.61 11.00 5.68
N ILE A 118 14.92 10.89 5.55
CA ILE A 118 15.83 11.94 6.06
C ILE A 118 16.17 12.98 5.01
N ASN A 119 15.84 12.73 3.75
CA ASN A 119 16.06 13.69 2.68
C ASN A 119 14.77 14.41 2.36
#